data_a1b43d94747e09cb82cf8720c5cf655d
#
_entry.id   a1b43d94747e09cb82cf8720c5cf655d
#
_cell.length_a   1.000
_cell.length_b   1.000
_cell.length_c   1.000
_cell.angle_alpha   90.00
_cell.angle_beta   90.00
_cell.angle_gamma   90.00
#
_symmetry.space_group_name_H-M   'P 1'
#
loop_
_entity.id
_entity.type
_entity.pdbx_description
1 polymer ?
#
loop_
_entity_poly.entity_id
_entity_poly.type
_entity_poly.pdbx_seq_one_letter_code
_entity_poly.pdbx_strand_id
1 'polypeptide(L)'
;MTTSTKPRKITATAENGEVFTRRTARTYTHACYLEYTYSDGTVFSGEPSWAGRPDLAEKNLKKGREIAAGLQGTEVCNWDQENRVYVGTGIFREKVRAVAVPVNA
;
A
#
# COMPACT_ATOMS: atom_id res chain seq x y z
N MET A 1 -13.32 -35.63 -0.65
CA MET A 1 -13.93 -34.80 0.39
C MET A 1 -13.36 -33.41 0.31
N THR A 2 -14.19 -32.46 0.17
CA THR A 2 -13.77 -31.07 0.11
C THR A 2 -13.72 -30.48 1.52
N THR A 3 -12.55 -30.05 1.93
CA THR A 3 -12.43 -29.30 3.16
C THR A 3 -12.72 -27.85 2.86
N SER A 4 -13.87 -27.37 3.29
CA SER A 4 -14.21 -25.98 3.15
C SER A 4 -13.43 -25.18 4.18
N THR A 5 -12.48 -24.37 3.70
CA THR A 5 -11.77 -23.46 4.59
C THR A 5 -12.62 -22.22 4.80
N LYS A 6 -13.02 -21.98 6.03
CA LYS A 6 -13.76 -20.76 6.36
C LYS A 6 -12.86 -19.54 6.26
N PRO A 7 -13.36 -18.42 5.75
CA PRO A 7 -12.61 -17.18 5.77
C PRO A 7 -12.17 -16.83 7.19
N ARG A 8 -10.92 -16.46 7.32
CA ARG A 8 -10.35 -15.99 8.58
C ARG A 8 -9.76 -14.59 8.38
N LYS A 9 -9.64 -13.89 9.45
CA LYS A 9 -8.99 -12.58 9.46
C LYS A 9 -7.48 -12.78 9.48
N ILE A 10 -6.80 -12.17 8.52
CA ILE A 10 -5.35 -12.09 8.50
C ILE A 10 -4.92 -10.64 8.64
N THR A 11 -3.73 -10.42 9.18
CA THR A 11 -3.18 -9.07 9.36
C THR A 11 -1.74 -9.02 8.89
N ALA A 12 -1.29 -7.84 8.54
CA ALA A 12 0.10 -7.52 8.29
C ALA A 12 0.37 -6.13 8.86
N THR A 13 1.53 -5.93 9.47
CA THR A 13 1.87 -4.67 10.10
C THR A 13 2.88 -3.92 9.24
N ALA A 14 2.51 -2.73 8.80
CA ALA A 14 3.38 -1.85 8.04
C ALA A 14 4.52 -1.33 8.91
N GLU A 15 5.59 -0.86 8.27
CA GLU A 15 6.77 -0.34 9.01
C GLU A 15 6.43 0.87 9.88
N ASN A 16 5.41 1.67 9.51
CA ASN A 16 4.96 2.80 10.33
C ASN A 16 3.99 2.40 11.45
N GLY A 17 3.71 1.10 11.61
CA GLY A 17 2.81 0.60 12.65
C GLY A 17 1.36 0.42 12.22
N GLU A 18 0.95 0.89 11.05
CA GLU A 18 -0.40 0.65 10.55
C GLU A 18 -0.65 -0.85 10.35
N VAL A 19 -1.84 -1.32 10.69
CA VAL A 19 -2.21 -2.72 10.55
C VAL A 19 -3.16 -2.88 9.37
N PHE A 20 -2.74 -3.68 8.40
CA PHE A 20 -3.60 -4.09 7.29
C PHE A 20 -4.39 -5.32 7.70
N THR A 21 -5.65 -5.35 7.34
CA THR A 21 -6.55 -6.46 7.68
C THR A 21 -7.26 -6.95 6.44
N ARG A 22 -7.37 -8.27 6.32
CA ARG A 22 -8.13 -8.89 5.26
C ARG A 22 -8.84 -10.14 5.79
N ARG A 23 -10.07 -10.33 5.38
CA ARG A 23 -10.81 -11.56 5.64
C ARG A 23 -10.76 -12.43 4.39
N THR A 24 -10.17 -13.62 4.51
CA THR A 24 -9.96 -14.50 3.36
C THR A 24 -9.82 -15.95 3.78
N ALA A 25 -10.20 -16.86 2.89
CA ALA A 25 -9.91 -18.28 3.00
C ALA A 25 -8.58 -18.67 2.37
N ARG A 26 -7.96 -17.75 1.61
CA ARG A 26 -6.68 -17.99 0.94
C ARG A 26 -5.50 -17.75 1.87
N THR A 27 -4.38 -18.41 1.56
CA THR A 27 -3.14 -18.20 2.28
C THR A 27 -2.31 -17.14 1.56
N TYR A 28 -1.91 -16.11 2.29
CA TYR A 28 -1.02 -15.06 1.80
C TYR A 28 0.25 -15.01 2.64
N THR A 29 1.37 -14.72 2.02
CA THR A 29 2.67 -14.65 2.69
C THR A 29 3.09 -13.22 2.98
N HIS A 30 2.70 -12.28 2.12
CA HIS A 30 3.14 -10.89 2.20
C HIS A 30 2.01 -9.93 1.86
N ALA A 31 2.09 -8.74 2.43
CA ALA A 31 1.35 -7.57 2.01
C ALA A 31 2.33 -6.56 1.41
N CYS A 32 2.06 -6.09 0.20
CA CYS A 32 2.91 -5.16 -0.53
C CYS A 32 2.17 -3.83 -0.65
N TYR A 33 2.84 -2.73 -0.34
CA TYR A 33 2.20 -1.42 -0.33
C TYR A 33 3.20 -0.32 -0.69
N LEU A 34 2.70 0.87 -0.95
CA LEU A 34 3.52 2.06 -1.12
C LEU A 34 3.51 2.86 0.18
N GLU A 35 4.70 3.24 0.63
CA GLU A 35 4.86 4.13 1.79
C GLU A 35 5.14 5.54 1.28
N TYR A 36 4.35 6.48 1.73
CA TYR A 36 4.47 7.89 1.36
C TYR A 36 5.00 8.69 2.54
N THR A 37 6.05 9.47 2.30
CA THR A 37 6.51 10.47 3.26
C THR A 37 6.23 11.83 2.64
N TYR A 38 5.38 12.60 3.31
CA TYR A 38 4.95 13.90 2.82
C TYR A 38 5.83 15.03 3.35
N SER A 39 5.84 16.14 2.65
CA SER A 39 6.65 17.32 3.01
C SER A 39 6.26 17.95 4.35
N ASP A 40 5.07 17.66 4.88
CA ASP A 40 4.64 18.09 6.21
C ASP A 40 5.14 17.15 7.33
N GLY A 41 5.90 16.12 7.00
CA GLY A 41 6.45 15.15 7.95
C GLY A 41 5.56 13.94 8.22
N THR A 42 4.35 13.90 7.67
CA THR A 42 3.47 12.74 7.86
C THR A 42 3.91 11.56 7.01
N VAL A 43 3.66 10.35 7.53
CA VAL A 43 3.94 9.10 6.84
C VAL A 43 2.62 8.35 6.70
N PHE A 44 2.36 7.84 5.50
CA PHE A 44 1.13 7.13 5.19
C PHE A 44 1.45 5.84 4.43
N SER A 45 0.80 4.75 4.82
CA SER A 45 0.90 3.48 4.10
C SER A 45 -0.32 3.30 3.22
N GLY A 46 -0.09 3.12 1.92
CA GLY A 46 -1.16 2.91 0.95
C GLY A 46 -1.86 1.56 1.13
N GLU A 47 -2.96 1.37 0.42
CA GLU A 47 -3.70 0.12 0.46
C GLU A 47 -2.83 -1.04 -0.02
N PRO A 48 -2.81 -2.18 0.70
CA PRO A 48 -1.92 -3.28 0.35
C PRO A 48 -2.47 -4.16 -0.77
N SER A 49 -1.53 -4.73 -1.52
CA SER A 49 -1.74 -5.85 -2.42
C SER A 49 -1.21 -7.10 -1.74
N TRP A 50 -2.01 -8.16 -1.68
CA TRP A 50 -1.66 -9.38 -0.95
C TRP A 50 -1.06 -10.41 -1.90
N ALA A 51 0.10 -10.94 -1.55
CA ALA A 51 0.82 -11.94 -2.34
C ALA A 51 0.81 -13.29 -1.64
N GLY A 52 0.49 -14.34 -2.40
CA GLY A 52 0.41 -15.72 -1.87
C GLY A 52 1.72 -16.48 -1.94
N ARG A 53 2.74 -15.92 -2.57
CA ARG A 53 4.07 -16.53 -2.72
C ARG A 53 5.15 -15.45 -2.75
N PRO A 54 6.39 -15.77 -2.35
CA PRO A 54 7.49 -14.81 -2.40
C PRO A 54 7.78 -14.24 -3.78
N ASP A 55 7.63 -15.03 -4.84
CA ASP A 55 7.85 -14.56 -6.22
C ASP A 55 6.81 -13.53 -6.65
N LEU A 56 5.56 -13.67 -6.21
CA LEU A 56 4.51 -12.69 -6.45
C LEU A 56 4.75 -11.41 -5.64
N ALA A 57 5.26 -11.54 -4.42
CA ALA A 57 5.64 -10.39 -3.61
C ALA A 57 6.73 -9.58 -4.31
N GLU A 58 7.75 -10.23 -4.85
CA GLU A 58 8.83 -9.57 -5.58
C GLU A 58 8.31 -8.88 -6.85
N LYS A 59 7.41 -9.54 -7.58
CA LYS A 59 6.76 -8.94 -8.76
C LYS A 59 5.96 -7.69 -8.40
N ASN A 60 5.22 -7.75 -7.30
CA ASN A 60 4.46 -6.61 -6.81
C ASN A 60 5.37 -5.46 -6.37
N LEU A 61 6.50 -5.78 -5.74
CA LEU A 61 7.49 -4.78 -5.36
C LEU A 61 8.10 -4.08 -6.58
N LYS A 62 8.43 -4.84 -7.61
CA LYS A 62 8.98 -4.28 -8.85
C LYS A 62 8.00 -3.29 -9.49
N LYS A 63 6.73 -3.67 -9.59
CA LYS A 63 5.68 -2.80 -10.10
C LYS A 63 5.48 -1.58 -9.20
N GLY A 64 5.52 -1.79 -7.90
CA GLY A 64 5.41 -0.71 -6.92
C GLY A 64 6.53 0.30 -7.03
N ARG A 65 7.77 -0.15 -7.27
CA ARG A 65 8.92 0.75 -7.47
C ARG A 65 8.74 1.63 -8.70
N GLU A 66 8.18 1.09 -9.78
CA GLU A 66 7.89 1.86 -10.99
C GLU A 66 6.85 2.95 -10.72
N ILE A 67 5.77 2.61 -10.01
CA ILE A 67 4.73 3.56 -9.61
C ILE A 67 5.32 4.61 -8.68
N ALA A 68 6.10 4.21 -7.69
CA ALA A 68 6.72 5.10 -6.73
C ALA A 68 7.63 6.13 -7.41
N ALA A 69 8.41 5.71 -8.40
CA ALA A 69 9.29 6.60 -9.15
C ALA A 69 8.51 7.70 -9.87
N GLY A 70 7.30 7.38 -10.37
CA GLY A 70 6.44 8.36 -11.02
C GLY A 70 5.73 9.31 -10.06
N LEU A 71 5.50 8.88 -8.82
CA LEU A 71 4.79 9.68 -7.82
C LEU A 71 5.71 10.56 -6.97
N GLN A 72 6.97 10.15 -6.79
CA GLN A 72 7.89 10.86 -5.92
C GLN A 72 8.14 12.28 -6.43
N GLY A 73 8.05 13.24 -5.53
CA GLY A 73 8.21 14.66 -5.84
C GLY A 73 6.94 15.36 -6.33
N THR A 74 5.84 14.62 -6.51
CA THR A 74 4.59 15.20 -6.98
C THR A 74 3.80 15.84 -5.85
N GLU A 75 3.03 16.88 -6.20
CA GLU A 75 2.17 17.58 -5.25
C GLU A 75 0.86 16.84 -5.03
N VAL A 76 0.39 16.84 -3.78
CA VAL A 76 -0.95 16.36 -3.43
C VAL A 76 -1.96 17.41 -3.84
N CYS A 77 -2.95 17.02 -4.64
CA CYS A 77 -3.98 17.93 -5.14
C CYS A 77 -5.35 17.46 -4.66
N ASN A 78 -6.22 18.42 -4.37
CA ASN A 78 -7.61 18.19 -4.08
C ASN A 78 -8.48 18.59 -5.26
N TRP A 79 -9.57 17.87 -5.48
CA TRP A 79 -10.53 18.22 -6.49
C TRP A 79 -11.43 19.33 -5.98
N ASP A 80 -11.47 20.46 -6.72
CA ASP A 80 -12.38 21.55 -6.45
C ASP A 80 -13.65 21.32 -7.28
N GLN A 81 -14.71 20.93 -6.61
CA GLN A 81 -15.99 20.61 -7.26
C GLN A 81 -16.64 21.85 -7.91
N GLU A 82 -16.47 23.01 -7.30
CA GLU A 82 -17.08 24.24 -7.77
C GLU A 82 -16.44 24.74 -9.07
N ASN A 83 -15.12 24.76 -9.12
CA ASN A 83 -14.37 25.23 -10.29
C ASN A 83 -13.97 24.11 -11.25
N ARG A 84 -14.22 22.86 -10.88
CA ARG A 84 -13.90 21.65 -11.66
C ARG A 84 -12.44 21.58 -12.08
N VAL A 85 -11.55 21.85 -11.14
CA VAL A 85 -10.10 21.79 -11.33
C VAL A 85 -9.44 21.15 -10.12
N TYR A 86 -8.25 20.62 -10.31
CA TYR A 86 -7.41 20.17 -9.20
C TYR A 86 -6.64 21.35 -8.64
N VAL A 87 -6.65 21.48 -7.33
CA VAL A 87 -5.94 22.54 -6.61
C VAL A 87 -4.84 21.93 -5.78
N GLY A 88 -3.62 22.41 -5.93
CA GLY A 88 -2.49 21.97 -5.13
C GLY A 88 -2.64 22.35 -3.66
N THR A 89 -2.20 21.45 -2.78
CA THR A 89 -2.27 21.64 -1.33
C THR A 89 -1.01 22.27 -0.75
N GLY A 90 0.07 22.38 -1.54
CA GLY A 90 1.39 22.76 -1.05
C GLY A 90 2.12 21.63 -0.34
N ILE A 91 1.51 20.45 -0.28
CA ILE A 91 2.10 19.26 0.31
C ILE A 91 2.60 18.36 -0.81
N PHE A 92 3.85 17.91 -0.72
CA PHE A 92 4.48 17.09 -1.76
C PHE A 92 4.77 15.70 -1.23
N ARG A 93 4.73 14.71 -2.14
CA ARG A 93 5.19 13.36 -1.87
C ARG A 93 6.71 13.34 -1.93
N GLU A 94 7.34 13.67 -0.82
CA GLU A 94 8.79 13.84 -0.74
C GLU A 94 9.52 12.54 -1.02
N LYS A 95 9.00 11.45 -0.48
CA LYS A 95 9.54 10.11 -0.69
C LYS A 95 8.40 9.12 -0.87
N VAL A 96 8.51 8.26 -1.87
CA VAL A 96 7.58 7.14 -2.09
C VAL A 96 8.42 5.90 -2.30
N ARG A 97 8.13 4.84 -1.56
CA ARG A 97 8.84 3.57 -1.73
C ARG A 97 7.89 2.37 -1.68
N ALA A 98 8.26 1.31 -2.38
CA ALA A 98 7.52 0.06 -2.35
C ALA A 98 8.07 -0.81 -1.20
N VAL A 99 7.17 -1.36 -0.40
CA VAL A 99 7.52 -2.16 0.78
C VAL A 99 6.70 -3.45 0.77
N ALA A 100 7.31 -4.54 1.20
CA ALA A 100 6.61 -5.79 1.47
C ALA A 100 6.85 -6.16 2.93
N VAL A 101 5.78 -6.53 3.62
CA VAL A 101 5.84 -7.01 5.00
C VAL A 101 5.21 -8.40 5.08
N PRO A 102 5.69 -9.28 5.98
CA PRO A 102 5.09 -10.60 6.13
C PRO A 102 3.70 -10.51 6.74
N VAL A 103 2.87 -11.49 6.38
CA VAL A 103 1.58 -11.68 7.03
C VAL A 103 1.83 -12.21 8.43
N ASN A 104 1.16 -11.65 9.42
CA ASN A 104 1.27 -12.10 10.81
C ASN A 104 0.67 -13.50 10.95
N ALA A 105 1.39 -14.35 11.62
CA ALA A 105 0.96 -15.72 11.85
C ALA A 105 -0.20 -15.76 12.88
#